data_f0be251ee8c5fcf2e9568eaea4db2bda
#
_entry.id   f0be251ee8c5fcf2e9568eaea4db2bda
#
_cell.length_a   1.000
_cell.length_b   1.000
_cell.length_c   1.000
_cell.angle_alpha   90.00
_cell.angle_beta   90.00
_cell.angle_gamma   90.00
#
_symmetry.space_group_name_H-M   'P 1'
#
loop_
_entity.id
_entity.type
_entity.pdbx_description
1 polymer ?
#
loop_
_entity_poly.entity_id
_entity_poly.type
_entity_poly.pdbx_seq_one_letter_code
_entity_poly.pdbx_strand_id
1 'polypeptide(L)'
;MALPPLSTASDPFFFPMSSSQRKPIFLDFEKPLVELEARIEQIRKLADENPGVDVSEQIRQLESRAAQLRQEIFSGLSPSQRIQVARHPRRPSTLDYIQSISDHWLEMHGDRCGSDDLALVGGIGQLGSYNVVFLGHQKGRDTKDNIARNFGMASPGGYRKAIRLMEHAHRFRLPIITFIDTPGAWAGVEAEKLGQGEAIAYNLREMFRFEVPILCTVIGEGGSGGALGIGVGDRLLMFEHSVYTVASPEACAAILWKDSGKASQAAEALKITALDLKSLGILDEILPEPQGGSHNDPLA
;
A
#
# COMPACT_ATOMS: atom_id res chain seq x y z
N MET A 1 8.74 41.02 -20.69
CA MET A 1 9.07 41.11 -19.26
C MET A 1 9.06 39.70 -18.73
N ALA A 2 10.23 39.06 -18.60
CA ALA A 2 10.36 37.67 -18.20
C ALA A 2 10.20 37.58 -16.67
N LEU A 3 9.36 36.66 -16.19
CA LEU A 3 9.22 36.38 -14.78
C LEU A 3 10.54 35.76 -14.27
N PRO A 4 11.02 36.10 -13.06
CA PRO A 4 12.20 35.49 -12.49
C PRO A 4 11.94 34.01 -12.19
N PRO A 5 12.96 33.14 -12.22
CA PRO A 5 12.82 31.72 -11.88
C PRO A 5 12.38 31.60 -10.42
N LEU A 6 11.36 30.77 -10.18
CA LEU A 6 10.92 30.39 -8.85
C LEU A 6 12.10 29.75 -8.11
N SER A 7 12.49 30.34 -6.99
CA SER A 7 13.52 29.78 -6.11
C SER A 7 13.12 28.40 -5.67
N THR A 8 14.03 27.45 -5.76
CA THR A 8 13.94 26.13 -5.15
C THR A 8 13.98 26.28 -3.61
N ALA A 9 12.87 26.70 -3.02
CA ALA A 9 12.70 26.58 -1.59
C ALA A 9 12.59 25.07 -1.29
N SER A 10 13.54 24.56 -0.53
CA SER A 10 13.50 23.23 0.05
C SER A 10 12.15 23.04 0.75
N ASP A 11 11.35 22.11 0.23
CA ASP A 11 10.04 21.75 0.76
C ASP A 11 10.22 21.32 2.23
N PRO A 12 9.62 21.99 3.22
CA PRO A 12 9.78 21.64 4.63
C PRO A 12 9.18 20.28 5.00
N PHE A 13 8.53 19.59 4.06
CA PHE A 13 7.97 18.25 4.21
C PHE A 13 8.80 17.15 3.57
N PHE A 14 9.93 17.46 2.96
CA PHE A 14 10.88 16.44 2.53
C PHE A 14 11.57 15.84 3.75
N PHE A 15 10.96 14.82 4.34
CA PHE A 15 11.63 13.96 5.30
C PHE A 15 12.37 12.87 4.51
N PRO A 16 13.71 12.96 4.40
CA PRO A 16 14.47 11.85 3.83
C PRO A 16 14.14 10.60 4.64
N MET A 17 14.01 9.46 3.97
CA MET A 17 13.87 8.15 4.63
C MET A 17 15.01 8.02 5.64
N SER A 18 14.75 8.42 6.88
CA SER A 18 15.69 8.29 7.98
C SER A 18 15.87 6.79 8.21
N SER A 19 17.05 6.29 7.89
CA SER A 19 17.55 4.97 8.26
C SER A 19 17.79 4.90 9.78
N SER A 20 16.87 5.43 10.59
CA SER A 20 16.95 5.32 12.04
C SER A 20 16.75 3.86 12.41
N GLN A 21 17.71 3.33 13.12
CA GLN A 21 17.90 2.05 13.80
C GLN A 21 16.61 1.43 14.40
N ARG A 22 15.57 1.20 13.60
CA ARG A 22 14.44 0.38 14.01
C ARG A 22 14.90 -1.07 13.93
N LYS A 23 14.71 -1.83 15.00
CA LYS A 23 14.92 -3.28 14.95
C LYS A 23 14.17 -3.82 13.75
N PRO A 24 14.81 -4.59 12.87
CA PRO A 24 14.13 -5.17 11.72
C PRO A 24 12.97 -6.02 12.23
N ILE A 25 11.79 -5.77 11.67
CA ILE A 25 10.59 -6.58 11.92
C ILE A 25 10.61 -7.67 10.87
N PHE A 26 10.60 -8.92 11.30
CA PHE A 26 10.57 -10.08 10.41
C PHE A 26 9.28 -10.87 10.66
N LEU A 27 8.71 -11.40 9.61
CA LEU A 27 7.59 -12.32 9.69
C LEU A 27 8.09 -13.73 10.09
N ASP A 28 7.25 -14.50 10.77
CA ASP A 28 7.67 -15.80 11.30
C ASP A 28 8.23 -16.75 10.22
N PHE A 29 7.66 -16.72 9.03
CA PHE A 29 8.11 -17.54 7.90
C PHE A 29 9.40 -17.04 7.25
N GLU A 30 9.86 -15.83 7.55
CA GLU A 30 11.13 -15.27 7.09
C GLU A 30 12.31 -15.65 7.99
N LYS A 31 12.08 -16.19 9.20
CA LYS A 31 13.14 -16.52 10.16
C LYS A 31 14.30 -17.33 9.57
N PRO A 32 14.08 -18.40 8.78
CA PRO A 32 15.18 -19.16 8.20
C PRO A 32 16.07 -18.32 7.26
N LEU A 33 15.46 -17.37 6.53
CA LEU A 33 16.17 -16.47 5.65
C LEU A 33 17.00 -15.46 6.45
N VAL A 34 16.42 -14.88 7.49
CA VAL A 34 17.08 -13.92 8.39
C VAL A 34 18.28 -14.54 9.10
N GLU A 35 18.15 -15.78 9.56
CA GLU A 35 19.25 -16.52 10.19
C GLU A 35 20.41 -16.74 9.20
N LEU A 36 20.10 -17.06 7.94
CA LEU A 36 21.08 -17.25 6.90
C LEU A 36 21.79 -15.93 6.53
N GLU A 37 21.04 -14.84 6.38
CA GLU A 37 21.57 -13.50 6.11
C GLU A 37 22.45 -12.99 7.28
N ALA A 38 22.04 -13.21 8.51
CA ALA A 38 22.84 -12.88 9.70
C ALA A 38 24.16 -13.65 9.71
N ARG A 39 24.15 -14.91 9.26
CA ARG A 39 25.39 -15.72 9.15
C ARG A 39 26.32 -15.19 8.07
N ILE A 40 25.77 -14.77 6.91
CA ILE A 40 26.57 -14.13 5.85
C ILE A 40 27.25 -12.88 6.37
N GLU A 41 26.49 -12.04 7.08
CA GLU A 41 27.02 -10.79 7.65
C GLU A 41 28.11 -11.04 8.70
N GLN A 42 27.97 -12.08 9.52
CA GLN A 42 29.02 -12.49 10.48
C GLN A 42 30.30 -12.92 9.76
N ILE A 43 30.19 -13.71 8.67
CA ILE A 43 31.36 -14.14 7.90
C ILE A 43 32.04 -12.95 7.23
N ARG A 44 31.29 -11.99 6.70
CA ARG A 44 31.85 -10.75 6.13
C ARG A 44 32.64 -9.96 7.15
N LYS A 45 32.09 -9.75 8.35
CA LYS A 45 32.79 -9.05 9.45
C LYS A 45 34.09 -9.77 9.87
N LEU A 46 34.04 -11.09 9.99
CA LEU A 46 35.23 -11.87 10.31
C LEU A 46 36.32 -11.79 9.22
N ALA A 47 35.94 -11.72 7.94
CA ALA A 47 36.86 -11.54 6.84
C ALA A 47 37.50 -10.15 6.83
N ASP A 48 36.70 -9.11 7.14
CA ASP A 48 37.22 -7.74 7.26
C ASP A 48 38.24 -7.60 8.42
N GLU A 49 37.99 -8.31 9.53
CA GLU A 49 38.92 -8.37 10.68
C GLU A 49 40.19 -9.21 10.42
N ASN A 50 40.14 -10.14 9.45
CA ASN A 50 41.23 -11.06 9.14
C ASN A 50 41.54 -11.07 7.62
N PRO A 51 42.26 -10.08 7.08
CA PRO A 51 42.49 -9.93 5.64
C PRO A 51 43.23 -11.08 4.95
N GLY A 52 43.74 -12.05 5.69
CA GLY A 52 44.43 -13.23 5.16
C GLY A 52 43.52 -14.43 4.83
N VAL A 53 42.24 -14.36 5.14
CA VAL A 53 41.28 -15.48 4.94
C VAL A 53 40.36 -15.14 3.77
N ASP A 54 40.49 -15.88 2.68
CA ASP A 54 39.56 -15.75 1.55
C ASP A 54 38.28 -16.56 1.81
N VAL A 55 37.20 -15.84 2.07
CA VAL A 55 35.85 -16.41 2.31
C VAL A 55 34.90 -16.14 1.13
N SER A 56 35.39 -15.58 0.02
CA SER A 56 34.58 -15.11 -1.10
C SER A 56 33.68 -16.21 -1.68
N GLU A 57 34.20 -17.41 -1.86
CA GLU A 57 33.46 -18.54 -2.38
C GLU A 57 32.36 -19.01 -1.41
N GLN A 58 32.67 -19.03 -0.12
CA GLN A 58 31.70 -19.40 0.93
C GLN A 58 30.54 -18.39 1.01
N ILE A 59 30.86 -17.10 0.95
CA ILE A 59 29.86 -16.03 0.93
C ILE A 59 28.96 -16.19 -0.29
N ARG A 60 29.56 -16.37 -1.48
CA ARG A 60 28.80 -16.54 -2.75
C ARG A 60 27.84 -17.72 -2.70
N GLN A 61 28.25 -18.85 -2.13
CA GLN A 61 27.40 -20.04 -1.97
C GLN A 61 26.23 -19.78 -1.01
N LEU A 62 26.48 -19.10 0.10
CA LEU A 62 25.43 -18.75 1.08
C LEU A 62 24.46 -17.71 0.50
N GLU A 63 24.93 -16.72 -0.24
CA GLU A 63 24.09 -15.74 -0.94
C GLU A 63 23.19 -16.39 -2.00
N SER A 64 23.77 -17.34 -2.79
CA SER A 64 22.98 -18.13 -3.74
C SER A 64 21.89 -18.93 -3.02
N ARG A 65 22.22 -19.55 -1.88
CA ARG A 65 21.24 -20.29 -1.08
C ARG A 65 20.19 -19.38 -0.48
N ALA A 66 20.55 -18.18 -0.02
CA ALA A 66 19.61 -17.19 0.50
C ALA A 66 18.64 -16.72 -0.59
N ALA A 67 19.12 -16.48 -1.81
CA ALA A 67 18.27 -16.12 -2.94
C ALA A 67 17.28 -17.24 -3.31
N GLN A 68 17.74 -18.50 -3.34
CA GLN A 68 16.88 -19.66 -3.57
C GLN A 68 15.82 -19.80 -2.47
N LEU A 69 16.23 -19.72 -1.21
CA LEU A 69 15.32 -19.84 -0.07
C LEU A 69 14.27 -18.72 -0.07
N ARG A 70 14.67 -17.49 -0.40
CA ARG A 70 13.75 -16.36 -0.56
C ARG A 70 12.71 -16.65 -1.63
N GLN A 71 13.14 -17.14 -2.80
CA GLN A 71 12.23 -17.52 -3.86
C GLN A 71 11.27 -18.65 -3.44
N GLU A 72 11.79 -19.70 -2.79
CA GLU A 72 10.98 -20.82 -2.28
C GLU A 72 9.90 -20.33 -1.30
N ILE A 73 10.25 -19.47 -0.35
CA ILE A 73 9.33 -18.93 0.65
C ILE A 73 8.25 -18.06 -0.03
N PHE A 74 8.66 -17.06 -0.82
CA PHE A 74 7.72 -16.06 -1.35
C PHE A 74 6.86 -16.59 -2.50
N SER A 75 7.29 -17.58 -3.25
CA SER A 75 6.44 -18.25 -4.26
C SER A 75 5.35 -19.11 -3.63
N GLY A 76 5.56 -19.63 -2.42
CA GLY A 76 4.67 -20.57 -1.72
C GLY A 76 3.81 -19.94 -0.61
N LEU A 77 3.71 -18.61 -0.51
CA LEU A 77 2.97 -17.96 0.57
C LEU A 77 1.49 -18.33 0.58
N SER A 78 1.01 -18.78 1.74
CA SER A 78 -0.43 -18.95 1.99
C SER A 78 -1.17 -17.62 2.00
N PRO A 79 -2.51 -17.59 1.81
CA PRO A 79 -3.31 -16.36 1.92
C PRO A 79 -3.08 -15.61 3.24
N SER A 80 -2.96 -16.32 4.37
CA SER A 80 -2.66 -15.71 5.67
C SER A 80 -1.27 -15.06 5.72
N GLN A 81 -0.26 -15.68 5.11
CA GLN A 81 1.07 -15.10 5.01
C GLN A 81 1.09 -13.88 4.09
N ARG A 82 0.33 -13.89 2.99
CA ARG A 82 0.17 -12.71 2.12
C ARG A 82 -0.48 -11.54 2.86
N ILE A 83 -1.46 -11.79 3.73
CA ILE A 83 -2.02 -10.74 4.60
C ILE A 83 -0.93 -10.14 5.50
N GLN A 84 -0.04 -10.96 6.07
CA GLN A 84 1.06 -10.45 6.89
C GLN A 84 2.02 -9.59 6.08
N VAL A 85 2.36 -9.98 4.84
CA VAL A 85 3.15 -9.17 3.92
C VAL A 85 2.43 -7.87 3.55
N ALA A 86 1.14 -7.93 3.21
CA ALA A 86 0.33 -6.76 2.87
C ALA A 86 0.24 -5.74 4.02
N ARG A 87 0.23 -6.23 5.27
CA ARG A 87 0.19 -5.42 6.51
C ARG A 87 1.56 -5.05 7.06
N HIS A 88 2.65 -5.43 6.38
CA HIS A 88 3.98 -5.20 6.91
C HIS A 88 4.28 -3.70 7.06
N PRO A 89 4.77 -3.22 8.24
CA PRO A 89 4.92 -1.79 8.52
C PRO A 89 6.00 -1.08 7.70
N ARG A 90 6.84 -1.83 6.99
CA ARG A 90 7.84 -1.30 6.06
C ARG A 90 7.36 -1.31 4.60
N ARG A 91 6.15 -1.77 4.34
CA ARG A 91 5.60 -1.75 2.99
C ARG A 91 5.42 -0.30 2.53
N PRO A 92 5.81 0.06 1.30
CA PRO A 92 5.60 1.41 0.79
C PRO A 92 4.14 1.82 0.83
N SER A 93 3.89 3.06 1.21
CA SER A 93 2.56 3.66 1.30
C SER A 93 2.23 4.48 0.06
N THR A 94 1.02 4.99 -0.04
CA THR A 94 0.56 5.84 -1.15
C THR A 94 1.51 6.98 -1.46
N LEU A 95 1.95 7.74 -0.45
CA LEU A 95 2.86 8.87 -0.66
C LEU A 95 4.24 8.41 -1.15
N ASP A 96 4.73 7.23 -0.72
CA ASP A 96 6.00 6.70 -1.22
C ASP A 96 5.90 6.40 -2.72
N TYR A 97 4.80 5.78 -3.18
CA TYR A 97 4.58 5.54 -4.61
C TYR A 97 4.41 6.84 -5.40
N ILE A 98 3.57 7.78 -4.93
CA ILE A 98 3.39 9.06 -5.62
C ILE A 98 4.73 9.79 -5.78
N GLN A 99 5.55 9.86 -4.72
CA GLN A 99 6.85 10.52 -4.75
C GLN A 99 7.85 9.82 -5.67
N SER A 100 7.75 8.50 -5.83
CA SER A 100 8.65 7.72 -6.69
C SER A 100 8.32 7.83 -8.17
N ILE A 101 7.02 7.97 -8.52
CA ILE A 101 6.58 7.92 -9.92
C ILE A 101 6.19 9.28 -10.51
N SER A 102 6.04 10.33 -9.68
CA SER A 102 5.66 11.66 -10.16
C SER A 102 6.83 12.62 -10.18
N ASP A 103 6.95 13.37 -11.28
CA ASP A 103 7.96 14.45 -11.41
C ASP A 103 7.60 15.68 -10.58
N HIS A 104 6.30 15.94 -10.45
CA HIS A 104 5.72 17.04 -9.67
C HIS A 104 4.49 16.57 -8.93
N TRP A 105 4.33 16.97 -7.67
CA TRP A 105 3.21 16.64 -6.82
C TRP A 105 2.74 17.82 -6.00
N LEU A 106 1.43 18.10 -6.04
CA LEU A 106 0.76 19.09 -5.22
C LEU A 106 -0.38 18.42 -4.45
N GLU A 107 -0.20 18.20 -3.16
CA GLU A 107 -1.25 17.66 -2.30
C GLU A 107 -2.36 18.69 -2.08
N MET A 108 -3.60 18.24 -2.13
CA MET A 108 -4.80 19.06 -1.98
C MET A 108 -5.63 18.57 -0.79
N HIS A 109 -5.87 19.48 0.13
CA HIS A 109 -6.51 19.19 1.43
C HIS A 109 -7.97 19.60 1.49
N GLY A 110 -8.71 18.96 2.43
CA GLY A 110 -10.04 19.30 2.87
C GLY A 110 -11.17 18.86 1.93
N ASP A 111 -12.31 18.57 2.54
CA ASP A 111 -13.54 18.11 1.86
C ASP A 111 -14.47 19.26 1.44
N ARG A 112 -14.13 20.50 1.78
CA ARG A 112 -14.97 21.72 1.61
C ARG A 112 -16.26 21.72 2.47
N CYS A 113 -16.32 20.78 3.44
CA CYS A 113 -17.42 20.68 4.40
C CYS A 113 -16.94 20.81 5.85
N GLY A 114 -15.68 21.29 6.04
CA GLY A 114 -15.09 21.52 7.36
C GLY A 114 -14.24 20.38 7.90
N SER A 115 -13.92 19.36 7.08
CA SER A 115 -13.08 18.23 7.46
C SER A 115 -11.89 18.06 6.54
N ASP A 116 -10.78 17.57 7.09
CA ASP A 116 -9.67 16.99 6.33
C ASP A 116 -9.27 15.65 6.98
N ASP A 117 -8.94 14.66 6.16
CA ASP A 117 -8.63 13.32 6.61
C ASP A 117 -7.23 12.90 6.16
N LEU A 118 -6.35 12.68 7.12
CA LEU A 118 -4.97 12.23 6.86
C LEU A 118 -4.88 10.75 6.42
N ALA A 119 -5.95 9.97 6.61
CA ALA A 119 -6.02 8.58 6.17
C ALA A 119 -6.27 8.43 4.67
N LEU A 120 -6.65 9.53 3.99
CA LEU A 120 -6.82 9.57 2.55
C LEU A 120 -6.15 10.82 2.00
N VAL A 121 -5.10 10.64 1.22
CA VAL A 121 -4.34 11.71 0.57
C VAL A 121 -4.74 11.83 -0.89
N GLY A 122 -4.55 13.01 -1.46
CA GLY A 122 -4.81 13.21 -2.88
C GLY A 122 -4.40 14.58 -3.38
N GLY A 123 -4.24 14.70 -4.68
CA GLY A 123 -3.82 15.94 -5.32
C GLY A 123 -3.52 15.77 -6.80
N ILE A 124 -2.84 16.74 -7.37
CA ILE A 124 -2.48 16.77 -8.78
C ILE A 124 -0.98 16.52 -8.90
N GLY A 125 -0.60 15.65 -9.83
CA GLY A 125 0.80 15.38 -10.13
C GLY A 125 1.05 15.18 -11.60
N GLN A 126 2.31 15.04 -11.96
CA GLN A 126 2.75 14.75 -13.32
C GLN A 126 3.37 13.36 -13.37
N LEU A 127 2.84 12.49 -14.25
CA LEU A 127 3.38 11.18 -14.55
C LEU A 127 3.89 11.17 -15.99
N GLY A 128 5.20 11.27 -16.16
CA GLY A 128 5.79 11.49 -17.49
C GLY A 128 5.19 12.72 -18.17
N SER A 129 4.53 12.57 -19.31
CA SER A 129 3.89 13.66 -20.05
C SER A 129 2.44 13.98 -19.62
N TYR A 130 1.86 13.22 -18.69
CA TYR A 130 0.46 13.35 -18.30
C TYR A 130 0.31 14.06 -16.95
N ASN A 131 -0.56 15.07 -16.90
CA ASN A 131 -1.07 15.58 -15.64
C ASN A 131 -2.20 14.63 -15.16
N VAL A 132 -2.13 14.20 -13.93
CA VAL A 132 -3.06 13.21 -13.36
C VAL A 132 -3.51 13.65 -11.98
N VAL A 133 -4.65 13.12 -11.54
CA VAL A 133 -5.04 13.19 -10.12
C VAL A 133 -4.67 11.88 -9.46
N PHE A 134 -3.84 11.97 -8.43
CA PHE A 134 -3.54 10.86 -7.54
C PHE A 134 -4.42 10.90 -6.30
N LEU A 135 -4.85 9.74 -5.85
CA LEU A 135 -5.61 9.53 -4.61
C LEU A 135 -5.12 8.26 -3.94
N GLY A 136 -5.20 8.17 -2.62
CA GLY A 136 -4.94 6.89 -2.00
C GLY A 136 -5.08 6.89 -0.48
N HIS A 137 -5.26 5.70 0.06
CA HIS A 137 -5.23 5.48 1.49
C HIS A 137 -3.80 5.60 1.99
N GLN A 138 -3.63 6.31 3.09
CA GLN A 138 -2.32 6.54 3.67
C GLN A 138 -2.25 5.98 5.09
N LYS A 139 -1.45 4.95 5.25
CA LYS A 139 -1.05 4.42 6.57
C LYS A 139 0.13 5.22 7.13
N GLY A 140 0.27 5.22 8.44
CA GLY A 140 1.38 5.89 9.10
C GLY A 140 2.67 5.08 9.07
N ARG A 141 3.79 5.78 9.28
CA ARG A 141 5.13 5.17 9.35
C ARG A 141 5.52 4.70 10.75
N ASP A 142 4.83 5.16 11.77
CA ASP A 142 5.01 4.77 13.17
C ASP A 142 3.65 4.74 13.89
N THR A 143 3.64 4.36 15.17
CA THR A 143 2.41 4.23 15.95
C THR A 143 1.65 5.55 16.06
N LYS A 144 2.36 6.67 16.26
CA LYS A 144 1.73 7.99 16.40
C LYS A 144 1.10 8.44 15.08
N ASP A 145 1.82 8.28 13.98
CA ASP A 145 1.35 8.61 12.64
C ASP A 145 0.20 7.68 12.21
N ASN A 146 0.27 6.38 12.55
CA ASN A 146 -0.84 5.45 12.31
C ASN A 146 -2.11 5.84 13.07
N ILE A 147 -2.01 6.29 14.32
CA ILE A 147 -3.16 6.80 15.08
C ILE A 147 -3.72 8.06 14.41
N ALA A 148 -2.87 9.00 13.99
CA ALA A 148 -3.30 10.24 13.33
C ALA A 148 -4.00 9.97 11.98
N ARG A 149 -3.59 8.91 11.27
CA ARG A 149 -4.15 8.45 9.99
C ARG A 149 -5.19 7.34 10.16
N ASN A 150 -5.65 7.12 11.38
CA ASN A 150 -6.64 6.09 11.69
C ASN A 150 -6.34 4.74 11.02
N PHE A 151 -5.05 4.35 10.97
CA PHE A 151 -4.54 3.11 10.35
C PHE A 151 -4.93 2.94 8.86
N GLY A 152 -5.10 4.04 8.13
CA GLY A 152 -5.56 4.04 6.74
C GLY A 152 -7.07 3.86 6.58
N MET A 153 -7.84 3.90 7.67
CA MET A 153 -9.31 3.84 7.63
C MET A 153 -9.89 5.24 7.45
N ALA A 154 -10.24 5.57 6.22
CA ALA A 154 -10.75 6.89 5.91
C ALA A 154 -12.13 7.16 6.54
N SER A 155 -12.29 8.39 7.03
CA SER A 155 -13.53 8.97 7.53
C SER A 155 -14.43 9.47 6.39
N PRO A 156 -15.68 9.88 6.67
CA PRO A 156 -16.54 10.51 5.66
C PRO A 156 -15.90 11.72 4.96
N GLY A 157 -15.12 12.52 5.71
CA GLY A 157 -14.37 13.65 5.17
C GLY A 157 -13.31 13.24 4.15
N GLY A 158 -12.66 12.08 4.36
CA GLY A 158 -11.71 11.51 3.41
C GLY A 158 -12.39 11.16 2.09
N TYR A 159 -13.52 10.43 2.12
CA TYR A 159 -14.26 10.07 0.90
C TYR A 159 -14.84 11.29 0.19
N ARG A 160 -15.32 12.32 0.94
CA ARG A 160 -15.76 13.59 0.34
C ARG A 160 -14.59 14.37 -0.28
N LYS A 161 -13.40 14.33 0.33
CA LYS A 161 -12.18 14.88 -0.29
C LYS A 161 -11.84 14.13 -1.58
N ALA A 162 -11.92 12.81 -1.57
CA ALA A 162 -11.65 11.99 -2.74
C ALA A 162 -12.58 12.34 -3.90
N ILE A 163 -13.89 12.35 -3.69
CA ILE A 163 -14.83 12.65 -4.78
C ILE A 163 -14.65 14.07 -5.31
N ARG A 164 -14.40 15.05 -4.45
CA ARG A 164 -14.10 16.43 -4.88
C ARG A 164 -12.90 16.49 -5.84
N LEU A 165 -11.85 15.70 -5.56
CA LEU A 165 -10.68 15.63 -6.42
C LEU A 165 -10.96 14.86 -7.71
N MET A 166 -11.76 13.81 -7.68
CA MET A 166 -12.19 13.06 -8.87
C MET A 166 -13.10 13.91 -9.78
N GLU A 167 -14.04 14.68 -9.21
CA GLU A 167 -14.85 15.65 -9.95
C GLU A 167 -13.99 16.73 -10.61
N HIS A 168 -12.93 17.17 -9.91
CA HIS A 168 -11.95 18.09 -10.48
C HIS A 168 -11.21 17.44 -11.65
N ALA A 169 -10.76 16.19 -11.51
CA ALA A 169 -10.12 15.44 -12.58
C ALA A 169 -11.05 15.30 -13.79
N HIS A 170 -12.29 14.89 -13.58
CA HIS A 170 -13.30 14.78 -14.65
C HIS A 170 -13.50 16.11 -15.38
N ARG A 171 -13.65 17.21 -14.63
CA ARG A 171 -13.86 18.55 -15.19
C ARG A 171 -12.70 19.01 -16.06
N PHE A 172 -11.47 18.72 -15.69
CA PHE A 172 -10.26 19.13 -16.41
C PHE A 172 -9.70 18.02 -17.31
N ARG A 173 -10.41 16.91 -17.46
CA ARG A 173 -10.04 15.75 -18.29
C ARG A 173 -8.68 15.17 -17.92
N LEU A 174 -8.39 15.08 -16.61
CA LEU A 174 -7.20 14.46 -16.07
C LEU A 174 -7.49 12.99 -15.75
N PRO A 175 -6.63 12.04 -16.11
CA PRO A 175 -6.72 10.66 -15.62
C PRO A 175 -6.66 10.63 -14.09
N ILE A 176 -7.31 9.62 -13.51
CA ILE A 176 -7.33 9.38 -12.07
C ILE A 176 -6.54 8.11 -11.78
N ILE A 177 -5.62 8.18 -10.83
CA ILE A 177 -4.85 7.04 -10.34
C ILE A 177 -5.13 6.89 -8.84
N THR A 178 -5.62 5.73 -8.42
CA THR A 178 -5.90 5.48 -7.02
C THR A 178 -5.02 4.37 -6.45
N PHE A 179 -4.53 4.56 -5.22
CA PHE A 179 -3.77 3.59 -4.46
C PHE A 179 -4.59 3.12 -3.25
N ILE A 180 -4.88 1.83 -3.20
CA ILE A 180 -5.75 1.23 -2.19
C ILE A 180 -4.89 0.50 -1.15
N ASP A 181 -4.89 0.99 0.08
CA ASP A 181 -4.26 0.35 1.23
C ASP A 181 -5.00 0.67 2.53
N THR A 182 -6.11 -0.02 2.75
CA THR A 182 -6.96 0.16 3.93
C THR A 182 -7.54 -1.16 4.42
N PRO A 183 -7.61 -1.40 5.73
CA PRO A 183 -8.37 -2.53 6.28
C PRO A 183 -9.90 -2.36 6.15
N GLY A 184 -10.37 -1.15 5.83
CA GLY A 184 -11.78 -0.80 5.67
C GLY A 184 -12.03 0.69 5.89
N ALA A 185 -13.29 1.12 5.77
CA ALA A 185 -13.70 2.45 6.15
C ALA A 185 -13.75 2.58 7.69
N TRP A 186 -13.54 3.78 8.22
CA TRP A 186 -13.69 3.99 9.66
C TRP A 186 -15.12 3.68 10.13
N ALA A 187 -15.24 2.72 11.06
CA ALA A 187 -16.52 2.19 11.54
C ALA A 187 -16.90 2.75 12.93
N GLY A 188 -16.53 4.00 13.22
CA GLY A 188 -16.87 4.65 14.49
C GLY A 188 -18.26 5.30 14.46
N VAL A 189 -18.86 5.50 15.66
CA VAL A 189 -20.16 6.18 15.81
C VAL A 189 -20.15 7.58 15.18
N GLU A 190 -19.04 8.31 15.30
CA GLU A 190 -18.92 9.63 14.69
C GLU A 190 -18.85 9.56 13.15
N ALA A 191 -18.24 8.52 12.59
CA ALA A 191 -18.26 8.31 11.15
C ALA A 191 -19.68 8.06 10.64
N GLU A 192 -20.46 7.27 11.36
CA GLU A 192 -21.86 7.00 11.02
C GLU A 192 -22.72 8.26 11.08
N LYS A 193 -22.61 9.06 12.15
CA LYS A 193 -23.28 10.35 12.28
C LYS A 193 -22.93 11.32 11.14
N LEU A 194 -21.71 11.28 10.67
CA LEU A 194 -21.21 12.13 9.58
C LEU A 194 -21.46 11.54 8.18
N GLY A 195 -22.19 10.43 8.07
CA GLY A 195 -22.64 9.86 6.81
C GLY A 195 -21.59 9.01 6.09
N GLN A 196 -20.88 8.10 6.79
CA GLN A 196 -19.86 7.22 6.18
C GLN A 196 -20.40 6.40 5.01
N GLY A 197 -21.55 5.75 5.21
CA GLY A 197 -22.18 4.93 4.15
C GLY A 197 -22.60 5.77 2.94
N GLU A 198 -23.12 6.96 3.18
CA GLU A 198 -23.52 7.89 2.11
C GLU A 198 -22.29 8.39 1.34
N ALA A 199 -21.21 8.81 2.01
CA ALA A 199 -20.02 9.29 1.36
C ALA A 199 -19.39 8.23 0.44
N ILE A 200 -19.33 6.97 0.88
CA ILE A 200 -18.86 5.85 0.05
C ILE A 200 -19.80 5.59 -1.12
N ALA A 201 -21.12 5.51 -0.86
CA ALA A 201 -22.11 5.22 -1.91
C ALA A 201 -22.13 6.32 -2.98
N TYR A 202 -21.96 7.59 -2.58
CA TYR A 202 -21.85 8.72 -3.49
C TYR A 202 -20.62 8.56 -4.41
N ASN A 203 -19.46 8.24 -3.84
CA ASN A 203 -18.24 8.00 -4.62
C ASN A 203 -18.44 6.88 -5.63
N LEU A 204 -18.97 5.73 -5.21
CA LEU A 204 -19.27 4.61 -6.10
C LEU A 204 -20.13 5.04 -7.30
N ARG A 205 -21.22 5.76 -7.03
CA ARG A 205 -22.13 6.22 -8.08
C ARG A 205 -21.46 7.19 -9.06
N GLU A 206 -20.69 8.15 -8.56
CA GLU A 206 -20.09 9.18 -9.42
C GLU A 206 -18.89 8.62 -10.20
N MET A 207 -18.11 7.70 -9.64
CA MET A 207 -17.00 7.06 -10.35
C MET A 207 -17.47 6.35 -11.65
N PHE A 208 -18.68 5.76 -11.65
CA PHE A 208 -19.27 5.20 -12.88
C PHE A 208 -19.65 6.24 -13.95
N ARG A 209 -19.70 7.53 -13.59
CA ARG A 209 -20.09 8.60 -14.50
C ARG A 209 -18.92 9.37 -15.09
N PHE A 210 -17.73 9.20 -14.53
CA PHE A 210 -16.58 9.93 -15.02
C PHE A 210 -16.14 9.41 -16.39
N GLU A 211 -15.90 10.34 -17.30
CA GLU A 211 -15.47 10.06 -18.67
C GLU A 211 -13.94 10.13 -18.84
N VAL A 212 -13.19 10.18 -17.72
CA VAL A 212 -11.74 10.13 -17.70
C VAL A 212 -11.27 8.74 -17.26
N PRO A 213 -10.10 8.27 -17.72
CA PRO A 213 -9.58 6.99 -17.29
C PRO A 213 -9.34 6.95 -15.77
N ILE A 214 -9.79 5.88 -15.13
CA ILE A 214 -9.57 5.61 -13.71
C ILE A 214 -8.79 4.30 -13.58
N LEU A 215 -7.57 4.39 -13.06
CA LEU A 215 -6.69 3.26 -12.78
C LEU A 215 -6.62 3.04 -11.27
N CYS A 216 -7.12 1.91 -10.80
CA CYS A 216 -7.10 1.54 -9.39
C CYS A 216 -6.00 0.52 -9.13
N THR A 217 -5.19 0.71 -8.08
CA THR A 217 -4.10 -0.20 -7.72
C THR A 217 -4.17 -0.56 -6.25
N VAL A 218 -4.33 -1.86 -5.95
CA VAL A 218 -4.24 -2.36 -4.57
C VAL A 218 -2.77 -2.57 -4.23
N ILE A 219 -2.24 -1.72 -3.34
CA ILE A 219 -0.83 -1.71 -2.97
C ILE A 219 -0.52 -2.46 -1.65
N GLY A 220 -1.56 -2.78 -0.87
CA GLY A 220 -1.45 -3.50 0.40
C GLY A 220 -2.75 -4.23 0.72
N GLU A 221 -3.59 -3.70 1.60
CA GLU A 221 -4.91 -4.23 1.90
C GLU A 221 -6.01 -3.45 1.18
N GLY A 222 -6.91 -4.15 0.48
CA GLY A 222 -8.14 -3.60 -0.03
C GLY A 222 -9.33 -4.10 0.77
N GLY A 223 -9.70 -3.40 1.85
CA GLY A 223 -10.77 -3.85 2.75
C GLY A 223 -12.14 -3.24 2.44
N SER A 224 -13.11 -4.08 2.09
CA SER A 224 -14.55 -3.78 2.09
C SER A 224 -14.92 -2.47 1.37
N GLY A 225 -15.98 -1.79 1.85
CA GLY A 225 -16.44 -0.50 1.36
C GLY A 225 -15.39 0.61 1.41
N GLY A 226 -14.42 0.50 2.32
CA GLY A 226 -13.30 1.43 2.39
C GLY A 226 -12.49 1.45 1.11
N ALA A 227 -12.12 0.28 0.63
CA ALA A 227 -11.41 0.13 -0.63
C ALA A 227 -12.27 0.54 -1.83
N LEU A 228 -13.54 0.14 -1.84
CA LEU A 228 -14.47 0.46 -2.92
C LEU A 228 -14.68 1.96 -3.09
N GLY A 229 -14.65 2.75 -2.00
CA GLY A 229 -14.87 4.19 -2.03
C GLY A 229 -13.93 4.99 -2.95
N ILE A 230 -12.81 4.37 -3.37
CA ILE A 230 -11.89 4.88 -4.40
C ILE A 230 -11.44 3.79 -5.38
N GLY A 231 -12.14 2.65 -5.41
CA GLY A 231 -11.72 1.43 -6.12
C GLY A 231 -12.56 1.04 -7.33
N VAL A 232 -13.44 1.92 -7.81
CA VAL A 232 -14.22 1.69 -9.03
C VAL A 232 -13.51 2.36 -10.20
N GLY A 233 -12.98 1.58 -11.12
CA GLY A 233 -12.19 2.10 -12.23
C GLY A 233 -12.29 1.26 -13.50
N ASP A 234 -11.68 1.78 -14.56
CA ASP A 234 -11.59 1.10 -15.87
C ASP A 234 -10.61 -0.06 -15.84
N ARG A 235 -9.62 0.03 -14.93
CA ARG A 235 -8.61 -1.00 -14.69
C ARG A 235 -8.36 -1.16 -13.22
N LEU A 236 -8.36 -2.41 -12.77
CA LEU A 236 -7.98 -2.80 -11.42
C LEU A 236 -6.67 -3.58 -11.45
N LEU A 237 -5.63 -3.00 -10.90
CA LEU A 237 -4.31 -3.61 -10.72
C LEU A 237 -4.12 -4.00 -9.26
N MET A 238 -3.25 -4.95 -9.02
CA MET A 238 -2.95 -5.39 -7.66
C MET A 238 -1.52 -5.90 -7.56
N PHE A 239 -0.78 -5.50 -6.54
CA PHE A 239 0.52 -6.07 -6.27
C PHE A 239 0.42 -7.54 -5.87
N GLU A 240 1.43 -8.33 -6.23
CA GLU A 240 1.47 -9.78 -6.06
C GLU A 240 1.17 -10.25 -4.63
N HIS A 241 1.66 -9.52 -3.63
CA HIS A 241 1.48 -9.87 -2.21
C HIS A 241 0.45 -8.99 -1.51
N SER A 242 -0.36 -8.25 -2.26
CA SER A 242 -1.52 -7.53 -1.73
C SER A 242 -2.71 -8.47 -1.54
N VAL A 243 -3.72 -8.01 -0.81
CA VAL A 243 -4.98 -8.73 -0.59
C VAL A 243 -6.17 -7.80 -0.82
N TYR A 244 -7.28 -8.34 -1.36
CA TYR A 244 -8.50 -7.58 -1.58
C TYR A 244 -9.71 -8.41 -1.16
N THR A 245 -10.53 -7.89 -0.24
CA THR A 245 -11.55 -8.67 0.44
C THR A 245 -12.75 -7.84 0.88
N VAL A 246 -13.91 -8.48 0.95
CA VAL A 246 -15.17 -7.87 1.44
C VAL A 246 -15.19 -7.67 2.96
N ALA A 247 -14.44 -8.45 3.71
CA ALA A 247 -14.32 -8.37 5.16
C ALA A 247 -12.96 -8.93 5.57
N SER A 248 -12.43 -8.50 6.72
CA SER A 248 -11.21 -9.11 7.24
C SER A 248 -11.44 -10.62 7.52
N PRO A 249 -10.44 -11.48 7.33
CA PRO A 249 -10.58 -12.91 7.64
C PRO A 249 -11.02 -13.16 9.08
N GLU A 250 -10.56 -12.34 10.01
CA GLU A 250 -10.96 -12.40 11.43
C GLU A 250 -12.45 -12.13 11.61
N ALA A 251 -12.96 -11.07 10.97
CA ALA A 251 -14.39 -10.73 10.99
C ALA A 251 -15.23 -11.81 10.29
N CYS A 252 -14.79 -12.30 9.16
CA CYS A 252 -15.45 -13.38 8.42
C CYS A 252 -15.55 -14.67 9.25
N ALA A 253 -14.45 -15.08 9.89
CA ALA A 253 -14.42 -16.24 10.77
C ALA A 253 -15.36 -16.08 11.98
N ALA A 254 -15.38 -14.89 12.59
CA ALA A 254 -16.27 -14.59 13.70
C ALA A 254 -17.76 -14.65 13.28
N ILE A 255 -18.09 -14.16 12.10
CA ILE A 255 -19.48 -14.15 11.58
C ILE A 255 -19.92 -15.58 11.22
N LEU A 256 -19.12 -16.31 10.44
CA LEU A 256 -19.51 -17.59 9.88
C LEU A 256 -19.37 -18.74 10.90
N TRP A 257 -18.30 -18.75 11.69
CA TRP A 257 -17.97 -19.85 12.57
C TRP A 257 -17.99 -19.50 14.06
N LYS A 258 -18.34 -18.24 14.40
CA LYS A 258 -18.34 -17.74 15.79
C LYS A 258 -16.97 -17.87 16.49
N ASP A 259 -15.89 -17.89 15.70
CA ASP A 259 -14.53 -18.13 16.18
C ASP A 259 -13.53 -17.36 15.31
N SER A 260 -13.05 -16.24 15.79
CA SER A 260 -12.04 -15.42 15.10
C SER A 260 -10.68 -16.11 14.97
N GLY A 261 -10.39 -17.12 15.79
CA GLY A 261 -9.17 -17.94 15.68
C GLY A 261 -9.07 -18.72 14.38
N LYS A 262 -10.17 -18.88 13.63
CA LYS A 262 -10.22 -19.53 12.32
C LYS A 262 -9.93 -18.57 11.15
N ALA A 263 -9.32 -17.42 11.40
CA ALA A 263 -9.01 -16.43 10.37
C ALA A 263 -8.19 -16.98 9.21
N SER A 264 -7.26 -17.93 9.46
CA SER A 264 -6.47 -18.57 8.40
C SER A 264 -7.36 -19.36 7.42
N GLN A 265 -8.31 -20.14 7.93
CA GLN A 265 -9.26 -20.86 7.11
C GLN A 265 -10.20 -19.93 6.34
N ALA A 266 -10.58 -18.82 6.97
CA ALA A 266 -11.38 -17.80 6.31
C ALA A 266 -10.61 -17.13 5.16
N ALA A 267 -9.32 -16.83 5.34
CA ALA A 267 -8.48 -16.24 4.30
C ALA A 267 -8.40 -17.13 3.04
N GLU A 268 -8.27 -18.44 3.23
CA GLU A 268 -8.26 -19.42 2.13
C GLU A 268 -9.62 -19.51 1.41
N ALA A 269 -10.71 -19.50 2.18
CA ALA A 269 -12.06 -19.63 1.65
C ALA A 269 -12.52 -18.37 0.88
N LEU A 270 -12.08 -17.20 1.31
CA LEU A 270 -12.48 -15.90 0.75
C LEU A 270 -11.86 -15.59 -0.62
N LYS A 271 -10.82 -16.33 -1.04
CA LYS A 271 -10.15 -16.09 -2.34
C LYS A 271 -9.67 -14.65 -2.51
N ILE A 272 -8.85 -14.18 -1.60
CA ILE A 272 -8.46 -12.78 -1.44
C ILE A 272 -7.14 -12.40 -2.10
N THR A 273 -6.40 -13.38 -2.64
CA THR A 273 -5.07 -13.13 -3.21
C THR A 273 -5.17 -12.60 -4.65
N ALA A 274 -4.11 -11.95 -5.13
CA ALA A 274 -4.05 -11.45 -6.49
C ALA A 274 -4.30 -12.57 -7.53
N LEU A 275 -3.75 -13.77 -7.31
CA LEU A 275 -3.96 -14.94 -8.17
C LEU A 275 -5.41 -15.40 -8.17
N ASP A 276 -6.05 -15.47 -7.01
CA ASP A 276 -7.47 -15.83 -6.90
C ASP A 276 -8.34 -14.85 -7.67
N LEU A 277 -8.16 -13.54 -7.43
CA LEU A 277 -8.97 -12.48 -8.05
C LEU A 277 -8.75 -12.38 -9.57
N LYS A 278 -7.52 -12.64 -10.02
CA LYS A 278 -7.21 -12.74 -11.46
C LYS A 278 -7.96 -13.92 -12.10
N SER A 279 -7.97 -15.07 -11.43
CA SER A 279 -8.67 -16.27 -11.91
C SER A 279 -10.20 -16.09 -11.95
N LEU A 280 -10.74 -15.25 -11.06
CA LEU A 280 -12.17 -14.90 -11.02
C LEU A 280 -12.55 -13.79 -12.02
N GLY A 281 -11.59 -13.22 -12.74
CA GLY A 281 -11.82 -12.14 -13.69
C GLY A 281 -12.16 -10.79 -13.05
N ILE A 282 -11.87 -10.63 -11.75
CA ILE A 282 -12.07 -9.37 -11.01
C ILE A 282 -10.90 -8.41 -11.24
N LEU A 283 -9.70 -8.96 -11.36
CA LEU A 283 -8.45 -8.22 -11.49
C LEU A 283 -7.98 -8.21 -12.94
N ASP A 284 -7.62 -7.03 -13.46
CA ASP A 284 -7.07 -6.88 -14.81
C ASP A 284 -5.61 -7.33 -14.89
N GLU A 285 -4.77 -6.95 -13.92
CA GLU A 285 -3.34 -7.26 -13.96
C GLU A 285 -2.73 -7.40 -12.56
N ILE A 286 -1.80 -8.34 -12.45
CA ILE A 286 -0.96 -8.52 -11.25
C ILE A 286 0.36 -7.81 -11.49
N LEU A 287 0.69 -6.85 -10.65
CA LEU A 287 1.99 -6.18 -10.64
C LEU A 287 2.99 -7.03 -9.84
N PRO A 288 4.11 -7.44 -10.43
CA PRO A 288 5.11 -8.22 -9.72
C PRO A 288 5.75 -7.37 -8.62
N GLU A 289 6.16 -8.03 -7.55
CA GLU A 289 6.96 -7.41 -6.49
C GLU A 289 8.40 -7.90 -6.54
N PRO A 290 9.36 -7.14 -5.98
CA PRO A 290 10.74 -7.59 -5.83
C PRO A 290 10.79 -8.92 -5.06
N GLN A 291 11.83 -9.71 -5.30
CA GLN A 291 12.04 -10.95 -4.53
C GLN A 291 12.13 -10.65 -3.04
N GLY A 292 11.22 -11.24 -2.28
CA GLY A 292 11.08 -10.96 -0.85
C GLY A 292 10.06 -9.88 -0.51
N GLY A 293 9.30 -9.37 -1.49
CA GLY A 293 8.23 -8.38 -1.33
C GLY A 293 8.72 -6.94 -1.20
N SER A 294 7.84 -5.99 -1.51
CA SER A 294 8.14 -4.54 -1.53
C SER A 294 8.58 -3.97 -0.18
N HIS A 295 8.33 -4.66 0.94
CA HIS A 295 8.79 -4.23 2.26
C HIS A 295 10.29 -4.45 2.49
N ASN A 296 10.91 -5.34 1.72
CA ASN A 296 12.34 -5.61 1.77
C ASN A 296 13.12 -4.79 0.74
N ASP A 297 12.51 -4.46 -0.39
CA ASP A 297 13.09 -3.61 -1.42
C ASP A 297 12.03 -2.61 -1.94
N PRO A 298 11.84 -1.48 -1.26
CA PRO A 298 10.80 -0.51 -1.60
C PRO A 298 11.10 0.34 -2.84
N LEU A 299 12.31 0.27 -3.39
CA LEU A 299 12.75 1.09 -4.51
C LEU A 299 12.93 0.30 -5.81
N ALA A 300 12.76 -1.02 -5.77
CA ALA A 300 12.93 -1.90 -6.94
C ALA A 300 11.81 -1.82 -7.98
#